data_182f9e2863f468ae8b3334b8b003ec13
#
_entry.id   182f9e2863f468ae8b3334b8b003ec13
#
_cell.length_a   1.000
_cell.length_b   1.000
_cell.length_c   1.000
_cell.angle_alpha   90.00
_cell.angle_beta   90.00
_cell.angle_gamma   90.00
#
_symmetry.space_group_name_H-M   'P 1'
#
loop_
_entity.id
_entity.type
_entity.pdbx_description
1 polymer ?
#
loop_
_entity_poly.entity_id
_entity_poly.type
_entity_poly.pdbx_seq_one_letter_code
_entity_poly.pdbx_strand_id
1 'polypeptide(L)'
;MKNRVISLELCLIVFMCYGCDNQSNKTIYENVCDVALTVDLDLENDKVSFYDLFESVSIIQLETKEDILLHRIDKIVFHNDSIFIMDKKQGGIFLFDSKGKYLNKLSKQGNGPDEYFDLSDFTINRYTNNLELLSTYRGISCYDLNFNFIGKIPFSDKEWLVHRFAIIDYCTRALFNNFRTPNIEIYDISEKKIKGEYIEVPKFIYRNTPLGGPFLLENMQKGEATFTQPFSRIVYSVTPSSLKERYKWDFGKYNFSIEKLDPELSQDEYSKIFAGNSFKRNNVYSFLANAENSWSYLSQFTFGSESHVLTVLYDKTTGKYIKIGDLKEGISFPYYPIVTEECLYTVPRDTFVVNRYLNDKIKKENFISLKQYEEDGNPMILQYRFNKHTE
;
A
#
# COMPACT_ATOMS: atom_id res chain seq x y z
N MET A 1 -13.49 -92.55 6.58
CA MET A 1 -13.74 -92.15 5.23
C MET A 1 -14.08 -90.67 5.28
N LYS A 2 -13.41 -89.85 4.54
CA LYS A 2 -13.44 -88.40 4.36
C LYS A 2 -13.44 -87.49 5.61
N ASN A 3 -12.24 -87.11 6.02
CA ASN A 3 -11.94 -86.04 6.93
C ASN A 3 -12.29 -84.68 6.29
N ARG A 4 -13.06 -83.88 6.99
CA ARG A 4 -13.17 -82.43 6.69
C ARG A 4 -12.34 -81.63 7.71
N VAL A 5 -11.29 -81.04 7.20
CA VAL A 5 -10.51 -80.04 7.93
C VAL A 5 -11.27 -78.72 7.87
N ILE A 6 -11.61 -78.20 9.04
CA ILE A 6 -12.15 -76.79 9.18
C ILE A 6 -11.00 -75.91 9.38
N SER A 7 -10.76 -75.06 8.41
CA SER A 7 -9.80 -73.95 8.50
C SER A 7 -10.41 -72.79 9.26
N LEU A 8 -9.75 -72.40 10.36
CA LEU A 8 -10.10 -71.24 11.16
C LEU A 8 -9.38 -70.06 10.58
N GLU A 9 -10.11 -69.18 9.84
CA GLU A 9 -9.58 -67.89 9.41
C GLU A 9 -9.65 -66.89 10.58
N LEU A 10 -8.47 -66.50 11.04
CA LEU A 10 -8.26 -65.45 12.05
C LEU A 10 -8.42 -64.09 11.39
N CYS A 11 -9.58 -63.46 11.53
CA CYS A 11 -9.77 -62.06 11.13
C CYS A 11 -8.98 -61.14 12.05
N LEU A 12 -7.84 -60.67 11.59
CA LEU A 12 -7.07 -59.59 12.24
C LEU A 12 -7.77 -58.25 11.94
N ILE A 13 -8.54 -57.72 12.89
CA ILE A 13 -9.08 -56.35 12.79
C ILE A 13 -7.94 -55.39 13.13
N VAL A 14 -7.34 -54.79 12.12
CA VAL A 14 -6.42 -53.68 12.27
C VAL A 14 -7.24 -52.42 12.55
N PHE A 15 -7.27 -51.98 13.82
CA PHE A 15 -7.71 -50.65 14.18
C PHE A 15 -6.71 -49.66 13.60
N MET A 16 -7.00 -49.05 12.44
CA MET A 16 -6.34 -47.82 12.02
C MET A 16 -6.85 -46.70 12.91
N CYS A 17 -6.06 -46.34 13.93
CA CYS A 17 -6.19 -45.08 14.58
C CYS A 17 -5.88 -43.98 13.54
N TYR A 18 -6.89 -43.36 12.97
CA TYR A 18 -6.75 -42.08 12.32
C TYR A 18 -6.38 -41.07 13.42
N GLY A 19 -5.10 -40.89 13.61
CA GLY A 19 -4.59 -39.70 14.26
C GLY A 19 -5.02 -38.50 13.41
N CYS A 20 -5.88 -37.64 13.94
CA CYS A 20 -6.04 -36.30 13.42
C CYS A 20 -4.70 -35.60 13.65
N ASP A 21 -3.81 -35.69 12.69
CA ASP A 21 -2.74 -34.73 12.56
C ASP A 21 -3.40 -33.36 12.32
N ASN A 22 -3.40 -32.54 13.35
CA ASN A 22 -3.49 -31.11 13.19
C ASN A 22 -2.24 -30.69 12.42
N GLN A 23 -2.24 -30.89 11.12
CA GLN A 23 -1.35 -30.15 10.24
C GLN A 23 -1.75 -28.70 10.37
N SER A 24 -1.09 -27.99 11.30
CA SER A 24 -0.91 -26.55 11.14
C SER A 24 -0.47 -26.36 9.70
N ASN A 25 -1.31 -25.71 8.89
CA ASN A 25 -0.96 -25.31 7.54
C ASN A 25 0.30 -24.46 7.64
N LYS A 26 1.46 -25.10 7.55
CA LYS A 26 2.74 -24.41 7.46
C LYS A 26 2.68 -23.67 6.13
N THR A 27 2.44 -22.39 6.23
CA THR A 27 2.35 -21.44 5.16
C THR A 27 3.64 -21.50 4.34
N ILE A 28 3.52 -21.75 3.04
CA ILE A 28 4.66 -21.86 2.15
C ILE A 28 5.22 -20.46 1.97
N TYR A 29 6.36 -20.22 2.59
CA TYR A 29 7.18 -19.02 2.37
C TYR A 29 8.26 -19.39 1.35
N GLU A 30 8.18 -18.82 0.17
CA GLU A 30 9.20 -19.02 -0.87
C GLU A 30 10.20 -17.84 -0.80
N ASN A 31 11.44 -18.15 -0.41
CA ASN A 31 12.54 -17.17 -0.28
C ASN A 31 13.25 -16.87 -1.61
N VAL A 32 12.67 -17.23 -2.74
CA VAL A 32 13.27 -16.94 -4.05
C VAL A 32 12.70 -15.61 -4.53
N CYS A 33 13.55 -14.58 -4.55
CA CYS A 33 13.16 -13.27 -5.07
C CYS A 33 13.05 -13.31 -6.59
N ASP A 34 11.92 -12.85 -7.14
CA ASP A 34 11.69 -12.81 -8.58
C ASP A 34 12.64 -11.82 -9.28
N VAL A 35 12.85 -10.63 -8.68
CA VAL A 35 13.66 -9.56 -9.27
C VAL A 35 14.52 -8.86 -8.22
N ALA A 36 15.84 -8.88 -8.42
CA ALA A 36 16.79 -8.07 -7.67
C ALA A 36 16.96 -6.70 -8.35
N LEU A 37 16.70 -5.62 -7.62
CA LEU A 37 16.83 -4.24 -8.08
C LEU A 37 18.10 -3.63 -7.47
N THR A 38 19.22 -3.80 -8.15
CA THR A 38 20.52 -3.24 -7.71
C THR A 38 20.65 -1.80 -8.16
N VAL A 39 20.71 -0.86 -7.22
CA VAL A 39 20.77 0.58 -7.47
C VAL A 39 22.09 1.13 -6.97
N ASP A 40 22.94 1.62 -7.88
CA ASP A 40 24.17 2.29 -7.52
C ASP A 40 23.91 3.75 -7.12
N LEU A 41 24.11 4.05 -5.83
CA LEU A 41 23.91 5.40 -5.29
C LEU A 41 25.13 6.32 -5.42
N ASP A 42 26.29 5.79 -5.80
CA ASP A 42 27.48 6.59 -6.06
C ASP A 42 27.45 7.22 -7.49
N LEU A 43 26.64 6.66 -8.38
CA LEU A 43 26.42 7.25 -9.70
C LEU A 43 25.47 8.47 -9.62
N GLU A 44 25.62 9.39 -10.53
CA GLU A 44 24.68 10.50 -10.72
C GLU A 44 23.27 9.98 -11.06
N ASN A 45 22.26 10.79 -10.75
CA ASN A 45 20.89 10.50 -11.18
C ASN A 45 20.78 10.57 -12.70
N ASP A 46 19.86 9.79 -13.26
CA ASP A 46 19.56 9.83 -14.68
C ASP A 46 19.00 11.19 -15.06
N LYS A 47 19.43 11.69 -16.23
CA LYS A 47 18.92 12.94 -16.80
C LYS A 47 17.60 12.68 -17.51
N VAL A 48 16.51 12.69 -16.74
CA VAL A 48 15.15 12.42 -17.20
C VAL A 48 14.42 13.72 -17.50
N SER A 49 13.81 13.82 -18.68
CA SER A 49 12.90 14.91 -19.02
C SER A 49 11.49 14.59 -18.50
N PHE A 50 10.72 15.63 -18.18
CA PHE A 50 9.28 15.50 -17.96
C PHE A 50 8.61 14.72 -19.10
N TYR A 51 8.99 15.04 -20.33
CA TYR A 51 8.42 14.44 -21.55
C TYR A 51 8.91 13.01 -21.85
N ASP A 52 9.92 12.52 -21.13
CA ASP A 52 10.29 11.11 -21.20
C ASP A 52 9.26 10.23 -20.47
N LEU A 53 8.52 10.81 -19.51
CA LEU A 53 7.57 10.11 -18.64
C LEU A 53 6.10 10.52 -18.87
N PHE A 54 5.85 11.82 -19.12
CA PHE A 54 4.51 12.40 -19.09
C PHE A 54 4.20 13.21 -20.35
N GLU A 55 2.94 13.14 -20.81
CA GLU A 55 2.42 13.99 -21.88
C GLU A 55 2.09 15.40 -21.39
N SER A 56 1.53 15.49 -20.18
CA SER A 56 1.00 16.74 -19.62
C SER A 56 0.75 16.62 -18.12
N VAL A 57 0.51 17.77 -17.50
CA VAL A 57 0.03 17.86 -16.12
C VAL A 57 -1.26 18.70 -16.06
N SER A 58 -2.21 18.26 -15.23
CA SER A 58 -3.47 18.97 -14.94
C SER A 58 -3.59 19.25 -13.45
N ILE A 59 -4.34 20.29 -13.10
CA ILE A 59 -4.73 20.58 -11.71
C ILE A 59 -6.19 20.23 -11.53
N ILE A 60 -6.47 19.40 -10.54
CA ILE A 60 -7.82 19.13 -10.06
C ILE A 60 -7.99 19.88 -8.76
N GLN A 61 -8.76 20.98 -8.79
CA GLN A 61 -9.11 21.75 -7.60
C GLN A 61 -10.34 21.11 -6.98
N LEU A 62 -10.23 20.64 -5.74
CA LEU A 62 -11.40 20.12 -5.02
C LEU A 62 -12.30 21.28 -4.61
N GLU A 63 -13.59 21.13 -4.86
CA GLU A 63 -14.61 22.14 -4.54
C GLU A 63 -14.55 22.50 -3.05
N THR A 64 -14.53 23.80 -2.75
CA THR A 64 -14.44 24.34 -1.40
C THR A 64 -15.78 24.94 -0.99
N LYS A 65 -16.37 24.42 0.08
CA LYS A 65 -17.54 24.97 0.78
C LYS A 65 -17.39 24.61 2.26
N GLU A 66 -18.02 25.38 3.13
CA GLU A 66 -17.90 25.23 4.59
C GLU A 66 -18.25 23.82 5.08
N ASP A 67 -19.28 23.19 4.51
CA ASP A 67 -19.78 21.85 4.87
C ASP A 67 -18.97 20.69 4.24
N ILE A 68 -18.06 21.00 3.33
CA ILE A 68 -17.24 19.99 2.64
C ILE A 68 -15.72 20.24 2.76
N LEU A 69 -15.29 21.07 3.71
CA LEU A 69 -13.86 21.26 3.98
C LEU A 69 -13.23 19.98 4.53
N LEU A 70 -12.15 19.55 3.87
CA LEU A 70 -11.30 18.45 4.33
C LEU A 70 -10.34 18.96 5.39
N HIS A 71 -10.25 18.27 6.50
CA HIS A 71 -9.20 18.53 7.47
C HIS A 71 -7.85 17.97 7.02
N ARG A 72 -7.88 16.75 6.45
CA ARG A 72 -6.70 16.07 5.97
C ARG A 72 -7.10 14.99 4.96
N ILE A 73 -6.26 14.82 3.97
CA ILE A 73 -6.35 13.67 3.06
C ILE A 73 -5.51 12.53 3.66
N ASP A 74 -6.18 11.51 4.19
CA ASP A 74 -5.53 10.30 4.73
C ASP A 74 -5.33 9.23 3.67
N LYS A 75 -6.26 9.12 2.73
CA LYS A 75 -6.17 8.21 1.57
C LYS A 75 -7.04 8.71 0.43
N ILE A 76 -6.56 8.52 -0.79
CA ILE A 76 -7.33 8.76 -2.02
C ILE A 76 -7.43 7.45 -2.79
N VAL A 77 -8.61 7.19 -3.35
CA VAL A 77 -8.85 6.12 -4.32
C VAL A 77 -9.53 6.73 -5.55
N PHE A 78 -8.91 6.56 -6.71
CA PHE A 78 -9.49 6.90 -8.00
C PHE A 78 -10.22 5.68 -8.53
N HIS A 79 -11.49 5.85 -8.89
CA HIS A 79 -12.29 4.78 -9.45
C HIS A 79 -13.29 5.33 -10.47
N ASN A 80 -13.20 4.86 -11.72
CA ASN A 80 -13.92 5.45 -12.84
C ASN A 80 -13.68 6.97 -12.89
N ASP A 81 -14.72 7.78 -13.09
CA ASP A 81 -14.63 9.24 -13.11
C ASP A 81 -14.81 9.87 -11.73
N SER A 82 -14.45 9.17 -10.67
CA SER A 82 -14.69 9.59 -9.29
C SER A 82 -13.43 9.55 -8.44
N ILE A 83 -13.36 10.45 -7.46
CA ILE A 83 -12.28 10.60 -6.50
C ILE A 83 -12.88 10.39 -5.10
N PHE A 84 -12.48 9.31 -4.44
CA PHE A 84 -12.88 9.00 -3.07
C PHE A 84 -11.76 9.42 -2.12
N ILE A 85 -12.07 10.26 -1.15
CA ILE A 85 -11.09 10.82 -0.21
C ILE A 85 -11.50 10.49 1.22
N MET A 86 -10.60 9.84 1.94
CA MET A 86 -10.74 9.58 3.37
C MET A 86 -10.18 10.73 4.20
N ASP A 87 -10.99 11.26 5.09
CA ASP A 87 -10.60 12.15 6.17
C ASP A 87 -10.91 11.48 7.50
N LYS A 88 -9.89 10.88 8.13
CA LYS A 88 -10.04 10.19 9.41
C LYS A 88 -10.44 11.11 10.55
N LYS A 89 -10.02 12.37 10.51
CA LYS A 89 -10.35 13.32 11.57
C LYS A 89 -11.84 13.66 11.58
N GLN A 90 -12.45 13.73 10.39
CA GLN A 90 -13.89 13.89 10.25
C GLN A 90 -14.66 12.56 10.29
N GLY A 91 -13.93 11.43 10.29
CA GLY A 91 -14.53 10.11 10.28
C GLY A 91 -15.37 9.85 9.03
N GLY A 92 -14.96 10.36 7.85
CA GLY A 92 -15.78 10.29 6.64
C GLY A 92 -15.01 10.00 5.34
N ILE A 93 -15.77 9.57 4.33
CA ILE A 93 -15.33 9.44 2.95
C ILE A 93 -16.06 10.49 2.12
N PHE A 94 -15.31 11.35 1.46
CA PHE A 94 -15.82 12.38 0.56
C PHE A 94 -15.70 11.88 -0.88
N LEU A 95 -16.74 12.13 -1.66
CA LEU A 95 -16.81 11.76 -3.07
C LEU A 95 -16.84 13.02 -3.93
N PHE A 96 -15.89 13.08 -4.87
CA PHE A 96 -15.81 14.13 -5.90
C PHE A 96 -15.83 13.47 -7.29
N ASP A 97 -16.25 14.23 -8.30
CA ASP A 97 -16.03 13.82 -9.70
C ASP A 97 -14.57 14.02 -10.12
N SER A 98 -14.22 13.57 -11.34
CA SER A 98 -12.86 13.69 -11.88
C SER A 98 -12.37 15.13 -12.07
N LYS A 99 -13.26 16.13 -11.99
CA LYS A 99 -12.93 17.56 -12.07
C LYS A 99 -12.84 18.23 -10.71
N GLY A 100 -13.04 17.47 -9.61
CA GLY A 100 -12.97 17.97 -8.24
C GLY A 100 -14.28 18.55 -7.71
N LYS A 101 -15.40 18.43 -8.45
CA LYS A 101 -16.72 18.85 -7.96
C LYS A 101 -17.24 17.88 -6.92
N TYR A 102 -17.69 18.38 -5.79
CA TYR A 102 -18.28 17.56 -4.72
C TYR A 102 -19.58 16.88 -5.17
N LEU A 103 -19.69 15.60 -4.86
CA LEU A 103 -20.88 14.78 -5.17
C LEU A 103 -21.60 14.31 -3.92
N ASN A 104 -20.88 13.72 -2.94
CA ASN A 104 -21.51 13.10 -1.77
C ASN A 104 -20.49 12.90 -0.63
N LYS A 105 -20.99 12.58 0.58
CA LYS A 105 -20.19 12.24 1.75
C LYS A 105 -20.80 11.06 2.51
N LEU A 106 -19.99 10.04 2.79
CA LEU A 106 -20.33 9.00 3.76
C LEU A 106 -19.80 9.43 5.13
N SER A 107 -20.71 9.71 6.08
CA SER A 107 -20.38 10.09 7.45
C SER A 107 -21.38 9.43 8.40
N LYS A 108 -21.22 8.11 8.59
CA LYS A 108 -22.11 7.27 9.40
C LYS A 108 -21.32 6.56 10.50
N GLN A 109 -20.47 7.30 11.22
CA GLN A 109 -19.74 6.73 12.33
C GLN A 109 -20.63 6.54 13.54
N GLY A 110 -20.70 5.29 14.07
CA GLY A 110 -21.54 4.95 15.20
C GLY A 110 -21.59 3.45 15.48
N ASN A 111 -22.60 3.02 16.23
CA ASN A 111 -22.81 1.62 16.62
C ASN A 111 -24.07 0.98 16.01
N GLY A 112 -24.75 1.68 15.12
CA GLY A 112 -25.95 1.20 14.43
C GLY A 112 -25.64 0.08 13.42
N PRO A 113 -26.70 -0.58 12.91
CA PRO A 113 -26.54 -1.71 12.00
C PRO A 113 -25.91 -1.33 10.66
N ASP A 114 -26.16 -0.12 10.17
CA ASP A 114 -25.63 0.44 8.91
C ASP A 114 -24.50 1.46 9.12
N GLU A 115 -23.97 1.56 10.35
CA GLU A 115 -22.89 2.45 10.74
C GLU A 115 -21.56 1.71 10.84
N TYR A 116 -20.45 2.42 10.66
CA TYR A 116 -19.10 1.92 10.94
C TYR A 116 -18.60 2.49 12.27
N PHE A 117 -17.85 1.68 13.01
CA PHE A 117 -17.40 2.07 14.36
C PHE A 117 -16.28 3.11 14.30
N ASP A 118 -15.25 2.84 13.53
CA ASP A 118 -14.12 3.72 13.26
C ASP A 118 -13.72 3.59 11.78
N LEU A 119 -12.91 4.53 11.31
CA LEU A 119 -12.42 4.58 9.92
C LEU A 119 -10.92 4.39 9.89
N SER A 120 -10.46 3.14 9.73
CA SER A 120 -9.05 2.79 9.67
C SER A 120 -8.51 2.83 8.25
N ASP A 121 -9.21 2.23 7.31
CA ASP A 121 -8.85 2.15 5.89
C ASP A 121 -10.10 1.99 5.03
N PHE A 122 -9.97 2.18 3.72
CA PHE A 122 -11.02 1.89 2.76
C PHE A 122 -10.44 1.55 1.39
N THR A 123 -11.21 0.83 0.59
CA THR A 123 -10.92 0.64 -0.84
C THR A 123 -12.19 0.37 -1.63
N ILE A 124 -12.12 0.43 -2.95
CA ILE A 124 -13.20 0.02 -3.84
C ILE A 124 -12.95 -1.41 -4.29
N ASN A 125 -13.89 -2.28 -3.98
CA ASN A 125 -13.85 -3.66 -4.42
C ASN A 125 -14.17 -3.74 -5.92
N ARG A 126 -13.15 -3.99 -6.72
CA ARG A 126 -13.25 -4.09 -8.18
C ARG A 126 -14.11 -5.26 -8.68
N TYR A 127 -14.30 -6.30 -7.85
CA TYR A 127 -15.09 -7.48 -8.22
C TYR A 127 -16.59 -7.27 -8.01
N THR A 128 -16.96 -6.44 -7.02
CA THR A 128 -18.36 -6.16 -6.66
C THR A 128 -18.77 -4.73 -6.93
N ASN A 129 -17.81 -3.85 -7.26
CA ASN A 129 -18.00 -2.41 -7.43
C ASN A 129 -18.58 -1.73 -6.18
N ASN A 130 -18.16 -2.18 -5.00
CA ASN A 130 -18.60 -1.68 -3.70
C ASN A 130 -17.47 -0.96 -2.98
N LEU A 131 -17.82 0.00 -2.14
CA LEU A 131 -16.94 0.59 -1.15
C LEU A 131 -16.82 -0.36 0.05
N GLU A 132 -15.62 -0.79 0.37
CA GLU A 132 -15.29 -1.54 1.59
C GLU A 132 -14.52 -0.62 2.55
N LEU A 133 -15.03 -0.49 3.77
CA LEU A 133 -14.56 0.41 4.80
C LEU A 133 -14.17 -0.39 6.03
N LEU A 134 -12.89 -0.35 6.41
CA LEU A 134 -12.33 -1.09 7.53
C LEU A 134 -12.50 -0.33 8.84
N SER A 135 -13.07 -1.01 9.82
CA SER A 135 -12.98 -0.65 11.23
C SER A 135 -11.98 -1.56 11.94
N THR A 136 -11.06 -0.95 12.69
CA THR A 136 -9.89 -1.63 13.28
C THR A 136 -10.23 -2.91 14.04
N TYR A 137 -11.35 -2.92 14.79
CA TYR A 137 -11.75 -4.02 15.65
C TYR A 137 -13.06 -4.72 15.22
N ARG A 138 -13.77 -4.18 14.25
CA ARG A 138 -15.14 -4.60 13.94
C ARG A 138 -15.32 -5.29 12.59
N GLY A 139 -14.28 -5.28 11.75
CA GLY A 139 -14.35 -5.82 10.40
C GLY A 139 -14.60 -4.76 9.34
N ILE A 140 -15.21 -5.17 8.25
CA ILE A 140 -15.40 -4.33 7.07
C ILE A 140 -16.88 -4.04 6.87
N SER A 141 -17.26 -2.76 6.78
CA SER A 141 -18.59 -2.32 6.38
C SER A 141 -18.62 -2.07 4.88
N CYS A 142 -19.62 -2.61 4.19
CA CYS A 142 -19.76 -2.52 2.74
C CYS A 142 -20.91 -1.57 2.38
N TYR A 143 -20.65 -0.68 1.41
CA TYR A 143 -21.58 0.27 0.86
C TYR A 143 -21.52 0.21 -0.66
N ASP A 144 -22.61 0.59 -1.35
CA ASP A 144 -22.52 0.89 -2.78
C ASP A 144 -21.79 2.23 -3.01
N LEU A 145 -21.52 2.57 -4.28
CA LEU A 145 -20.82 3.82 -4.60
C LEU A 145 -21.66 5.09 -4.37
N ASN A 146 -22.95 4.94 -4.05
CA ASN A 146 -23.85 6.03 -3.62
C ASN A 146 -23.93 6.12 -2.08
N PHE A 147 -23.14 5.29 -1.36
CA PHE A 147 -23.12 5.21 0.10
C PHE A 147 -24.36 4.61 0.77
N ASN A 148 -25.12 3.78 0.03
CA ASN A 148 -26.14 2.94 0.62
C ASN A 148 -25.48 1.71 1.24
N PHE A 149 -25.89 1.36 2.46
CA PHE A 149 -25.35 0.21 3.19
C PHE A 149 -25.77 -1.12 2.54
N ILE A 150 -24.81 -2.02 2.34
CA ILE A 150 -25.01 -3.35 1.77
C ILE A 150 -24.91 -4.43 2.84
N GLY A 151 -23.90 -4.35 3.71
CA GLY A 151 -23.65 -5.37 4.73
C GLY A 151 -22.34 -5.19 5.46
N LYS A 152 -22.02 -6.18 6.32
CA LYS A 152 -20.77 -6.22 7.08
C LYS A 152 -20.07 -7.56 6.88
N ILE A 153 -18.75 -7.52 6.80
CA ILE A 153 -17.86 -8.67 6.89
C ILE A 153 -17.24 -8.62 8.29
N PRO A 154 -17.80 -9.36 9.26
CA PRO A 154 -17.26 -9.33 10.60
C PRO A 154 -15.93 -10.09 10.63
N PHE A 155 -15.01 -9.62 11.44
CA PHE A 155 -13.87 -10.44 11.83
C PHE A 155 -14.31 -11.37 12.96
N SER A 156 -13.95 -12.66 12.86
CA SER A 156 -14.28 -13.63 13.89
C SER A 156 -13.43 -13.41 15.14
N ASP A 157 -13.99 -13.67 16.29
CA ASP A 157 -13.57 -13.83 17.71
C ASP A 157 -12.12 -13.51 18.18
N LYS A 158 -11.21 -13.07 17.32
CA LYS A 158 -9.89 -12.59 17.72
C LYS A 158 -9.93 -11.09 17.99
N GLU A 159 -9.16 -10.64 18.97
CA GLU A 159 -8.83 -9.22 19.17
C GLU A 159 -7.93 -8.74 18.00
N TRP A 160 -8.55 -8.48 16.88
CA TRP A 160 -7.85 -8.06 15.67
C TRP A 160 -7.57 -6.58 15.73
N LEU A 161 -6.34 -6.22 15.40
CA LEU A 161 -5.88 -4.85 15.29
C LEU A 161 -5.49 -4.57 13.81
N VAL A 162 -6.48 -4.71 12.91
CA VAL A 162 -6.25 -4.51 11.48
C VAL A 162 -6.27 -3.02 11.17
N HIS A 163 -5.20 -2.52 10.58
CA HIS A 163 -5.06 -1.10 10.23
C HIS A 163 -5.19 -0.80 8.74
N ARG A 164 -4.90 -1.79 7.90
CA ARG A 164 -5.04 -1.69 6.44
C ARG A 164 -5.45 -3.04 5.89
N PHE A 165 -6.04 -3.02 4.71
CA PHE A 165 -6.35 -4.23 3.99
C PHE A 165 -6.23 -4.01 2.49
N ALA A 166 -6.13 -5.12 1.74
CA ALA A 166 -6.16 -5.13 0.29
C ALA A 166 -7.06 -6.25 -0.19
N ILE A 167 -7.76 -6.01 -1.28
CA ILE A 167 -8.63 -7.00 -1.91
C ILE A 167 -7.79 -7.78 -2.93
N ILE A 168 -7.62 -9.08 -2.70
CA ILE A 168 -6.85 -9.93 -3.59
C ILE A 168 -7.76 -10.52 -4.67
N ASP A 169 -8.87 -11.14 -4.25
CA ASP A 169 -9.89 -11.66 -5.14
C ASP A 169 -11.30 -11.47 -4.56
N TYR A 170 -12.30 -12.09 -5.17
CA TYR A 170 -13.69 -11.97 -4.74
C TYR A 170 -13.90 -12.34 -3.27
N CYS A 171 -13.20 -13.39 -2.79
CA CYS A 171 -13.35 -13.92 -1.44
C CYS A 171 -12.21 -13.56 -0.49
N THR A 172 -11.08 -13.07 -0.98
CA THR A 172 -9.84 -12.98 -0.19
C THR A 172 -9.42 -11.54 0.09
N ARG A 173 -9.06 -11.28 1.34
CA ARG A 173 -8.49 -10.02 1.81
C ARG A 173 -7.12 -10.26 2.43
N ALA A 174 -6.12 -9.48 2.05
CA ALA A 174 -4.89 -9.35 2.82
C ALA A 174 -5.12 -8.33 3.93
N LEU A 175 -4.83 -8.71 5.16
CA LEU A 175 -5.01 -7.88 6.35
C LEU A 175 -3.65 -7.53 6.93
N PHE A 176 -3.40 -6.25 7.18
CA PHE A 176 -2.20 -5.78 7.84
C PHE A 176 -2.48 -5.48 9.31
N ASN A 177 -1.83 -6.24 10.20
CA ASN A 177 -2.04 -6.21 11.65
C ASN A 177 -1.15 -5.19 12.36
N ASN A 178 -0.88 -4.05 11.74
CA ASN A 178 0.05 -3.05 12.25
C ASN A 178 1.40 -3.70 12.63
N PHE A 179 1.97 -3.40 13.78
CA PHE A 179 3.26 -3.95 14.21
C PHE A 179 3.11 -5.18 15.12
N ARG A 180 2.17 -6.07 14.81
CA ARG A 180 1.97 -7.35 15.50
C ARG A 180 2.36 -8.53 14.62
N THR A 181 2.82 -9.61 15.22
CA THR A 181 3.09 -10.90 14.57
C THR A 181 1.84 -11.77 14.66
N PRO A 182 1.32 -12.34 13.56
CA PRO A 182 1.80 -12.14 12.17
C PRO A 182 1.47 -10.74 11.64
N ASN A 183 2.33 -10.19 10.78
CA ASN A 183 2.15 -8.85 10.25
C ASN A 183 1.12 -8.78 9.12
N ILE A 184 1.06 -9.84 8.30
CA ILE A 184 0.07 -10.03 7.23
C ILE A 184 -0.71 -11.31 7.49
N GLU A 185 -2.02 -11.23 7.38
CA GLU A 185 -2.93 -12.37 7.37
C GLU A 185 -3.73 -12.40 6.07
N ILE A 186 -3.98 -13.60 5.57
CA ILE A 186 -4.88 -13.84 4.43
C ILE A 186 -6.21 -14.33 4.98
N TYR A 187 -7.25 -13.54 4.80
CA TYR A 187 -8.59 -13.80 5.30
C TYR A 187 -9.56 -14.15 4.16
N ASP A 188 -10.21 -15.30 4.29
CA ASP A 188 -11.29 -15.72 3.42
C ASP A 188 -12.63 -15.26 4.01
N ILE A 189 -13.30 -14.34 3.31
CA ILE A 189 -14.57 -13.77 3.76
C ILE A 189 -15.75 -14.75 3.64
N SER A 190 -15.68 -15.72 2.73
CA SER A 190 -16.73 -16.71 2.53
C SER A 190 -16.71 -17.79 3.60
N GLU A 191 -15.51 -18.23 3.98
CA GLU A 191 -15.30 -19.20 5.06
C GLU A 191 -15.16 -18.55 6.44
N LYS A 192 -15.03 -17.21 6.47
CA LYS A 192 -14.83 -16.38 7.69
C LYS A 192 -13.64 -16.87 8.53
N LYS A 193 -12.52 -17.21 7.87
CA LYS A 193 -11.32 -17.71 8.53
C LYS A 193 -10.02 -17.22 7.93
N ILE A 194 -8.97 -17.27 8.75
CA ILE A 194 -7.59 -17.06 8.31
C ILE A 194 -7.13 -18.26 7.51
N LYS A 195 -6.59 -18.04 6.33
CA LYS A 195 -5.97 -19.05 5.45
C LYS A 195 -4.45 -19.07 5.53
N GLY A 196 -3.83 -17.94 5.91
CA GLY A 196 -2.39 -17.83 6.01
C GLY A 196 -1.98 -16.68 6.94
N GLU A 197 -0.86 -16.89 7.63
CA GLU A 197 -0.25 -15.95 8.57
C GLU A 197 1.22 -15.80 8.22
N TYR A 198 1.69 -14.55 8.00
CA TYR A 198 3.00 -14.29 7.44
C TYR A 198 3.70 -13.13 8.12
N ILE A 199 5.02 -13.17 8.06
CA ILE A 199 5.96 -12.12 8.47
C ILE A 199 5.91 -11.84 9.97
N GLU A 200 7.02 -12.16 10.60
CA GLU A 200 7.29 -11.73 11.97
C GLU A 200 7.69 -10.24 11.98
N VAL A 201 7.22 -9.54 12.99
CA VAL A 201 7.63 -8.17 13.24
C VAL A 201 8.90 -8.20 14.09
N PRO A 202 10.01 -7.60 13.64
CA PRO A 202 11.22 -7.47 14.47
C PRO A 202 10.90 -6.77 15.80
N LYS A 203 11.50 -7.25 16.89
CA LYS A 203 11.30 -6.68 18.25
C LYS A 203 11.49 -5.18 18.30
N PHE A 204 12.44 -4.67 17.55
CA PHE A 204 12.71 -3.25 17.44
C PHE A 204 11.49 -2.46 16.93
N ILE A 205 10.83 -2.93 15.84
CA ILE A 205 9.63 -2.27 15.27
C ILE A 205 8.45 -2.34 16.25
N TYR A 206 8.35 -3.43 17.00
CA TYR A 206 7.28 -3.62 17.98
C TYR A 206 7.32 -2.58 19.12
N ARG A 207 8.52 -2.14 19.50
CA ARG A 207 8.74 -1.20 20.62
C ARG A 207 8.80 0.26 20.19
N ASN A 208 9.10 0.53 18.94
CA ASN A 208 9.38 1.87 18.44
C ASN A 208 8.44 2.22 17.30
N THR A 209 8.09 3.51 17.18
CA THR A 209 7.37 4.00 16.01
C THR A 209 8.33 4.07 14.83
N PRO A 210 8.20 3.24 13.80
CA PRO A 210 9.13 3.23 12.68
C PRO A 210 9.02 4.50 11.84
N LEU A 211 10.13 4.93 11.27
CA LEU A 211 10.17 5.93 10.23
C LEU A 211 9.79 5.28 8.90
N GLY A 212 8.86 5.88 8.19
CA GLY A 212 8.26 5.30 7.00
C GLY A 212 7.10 4.36 7.32
N GLY A 213 6.26 4.12 6.32
CA GLY A 213 5.07 3.30 6.46
C GLY A 213 5.27 1.88 5.97
N PRO A 214 4.47 0.93 6.45
CA PRO A 214 4.21 -0.26 5.69
C PRO A 214 3.39 0.13 4.46
N PHE A 215 3.68 -0.52 3.35
CA PHE A 215 2.93 -0.32 2.12
C PHE A 215 2.20 -1.61 1.78
N LEU A 216 0.89 -1.54 1.68
CA LEU A 216 0.03 -2.60 1.19
C LEU A 216 -0.73 -2.04 -0.01
N LEU A 217 -0.36 -2.51 -1.20
CA LEU A 217 -0.87 -2.00 -2.48
C LEU A 217 -1.59 -3.13 -3.22
N GLU A 218 -2.79 -2.85 -3.69
CA GLU A 218 -3.52 -3.76 -4.56
C GLU A 218 -2.92 -3.76 -5.96
N ASN A 219 -2.64 -4.95 -6.49
CA ASN A 219 -2.30 -5.10 -7.89
C ASN A 219 -3.57 -5.42 -8.69
N MET A 220 -4.11 -4.40 -9.32
CA MET A 220 -5.43 -4.46 -9.96
C MET A 220 -5.54 -5.50 -11.07
N GLN A 221 -4.44 -5.88 -11.71
CA GLN A 221 -4.47 -6.81 -12.85
C GLN A 221 -4.24 -8.27 -12.47
N LYS A 222 -3.50 -8.53 -11.40
CA LYS A 222 -2.99 -9.87 -11.09
C LYS A 222 -3.74 -10.61 -9.99
N GLY A 223 -4.72 -10.00 -9.33
CA GLY A 223 -5.38 -10.63 -8.18
C GLY A 223 -4.40 -10.91 -7.03
N GLU A 224 -3.51 -9.96 -6.76
CA GLU A 224 -2.52 -10.00 -5.70
C GLU A 224 -2.38 -8.62 -5.06
N ALA A 225 -1.72 -8.56 -3.91
CA ALA A 225 -1.26 -7.32 -3.31
C ALA A 225 0.25 -7.35 -3.16
N THR A 226 0.89 -6.17 -3.14
CA THR A 226 2.29 -6.05 -2.74
C THR A 226 2.37 -5.51 -1.33
N PHE A 227 3.30 -6.05 -0.55
CA PHE A 227 3.54 -5.62 0.83
C PHE A 227 5.02 -5.32 1.06
N THR A 228 5.28 -4.22 1.77
CA THR A 228 6.62 -3.85 2.22
C THR A 228 6.56 -3.50 3.70
N GLN A 229 7.37 -4.19 4.51
CA GLN A 229 7.50 -3.89 5.92
C GLN A 229 8.43 -2.68 6.13
N PRO A 230 8.22 -1.83 7.15
CA PRO A 230 9.16 -0.77 7.49
C PRO A 230 10.59 -1.31 7.66
N PHE A 231 11.56 -0.55 7.19
CA PHE A 231 12.99 -0.91 7.17
C PHE A 231 13.37 -2.12 6.31
N SER A 232 12.40 -2.80 5.70
CA SER A 232 12.67 -3.92 4.81
C SER A 232 12.99 -3.44 3.40
N ARG A 233 13.98 -4.09 2.79
CA ARG A 233 14.31 -3.94 1.37
C ARG A 233 13.58 -4.95 0.50
N ILE A 234 12.77 -5.81 1.10
CA ILE A 234 12.00 -6.84 0.41
C ILE A 234 10.58 -6.34 0.20
N VAL A 235 10.11 -6.51 -1.01
CA VAL A 235 8.72 -6.30 -1.42
C VAL A 235 8.10 -7.66 -1.69
N TYR A 236 7.03 -7.96 -0.98
CA TYR A 236 6.35 -9.25 -1.07
C TYR A 236 5.16 -9.18 -2.02
N SER A 237 4.92 -10.24 -2.77
CA SER A 237 3.64 -10.53 -3.41
C SER A 237 2.78 -11.37 -2.46
N VAL A 238 1.57 -10.91 -2.20
CA VAL A 238 0.56 -11.56 -1.36
C VAL A 238 -0.55 -12.06 -2.26
N THR A 239 -0.72 -13.38 -2.31
CA THR A 239 -1.77 -14.06 -3.10
C THR A 239 -2.79 -14.72 -2.17
N PRO A 240 -3.90 -15.30 -2.66
CA PRO A 240 -4.87 -15.99 -1.80
C PRO A 240 -4.31 -17.16 -0.98
N SER A 241 -3.17 -17.73 -1.38
CA SER A 241 -2.61 -18.94 -0.79
C SER A 241 -1.15 -18.85 -0.37
N SER A 242 -0.46 -17.74 -0.67
CA SER A 242 0.98 -17.64 -0.42
C SER A 242 1.47 -16.21 -0.27
N LEU A 243 2.68 -16.11 0.30
CA LEU A 243 3.48 -14.89 0.31
C LEU A 243 4.86 -15.22 -0.28
N LYS A 244 5.32 -14.41 -1.25
CA LYS A 244 6.60 -14.60 -1.96
C LYS A 244 7.39 -13.31 -1.98
N GLU A 245 8.73 -13.41 -1.98
CA GLU A 245 9.60 -12.26 -2.27
C GLU A 245 9.49 -11.92 -3.76
N ARG A 246 9.05 -10.70 -4.09
CA ARG A 246 8.86 -10.24 -5.47
C ARG A 246 10.00 -9.34 -5.94
N TYR A 247 10.29 -8.29 -5.19
CA TYR A 247 11.40 -7.40 -5.45
C TYR A 247 12.31 -7.34 -4.22
N LYS A 248 13.61 -7.27 -4.47
CA LYS A 248 14.60 -7.04 -3.43
C LYS A 248 15.52 -5.90 -3.83
N TRP A 249 15.44 -4.82 -3.08
CA TRP A 249 16.32 -3.68 -3.27
C TRP A 249 17.73 -4.00 -2.77
N ASP A 250 18.73 -3.65 -3.59
CA ASP A 250 20.14 -3.73 -3.22
C ASP A 250 20.85 -2.40 -3.53
N PHE A 251 21.29 -1.72 -2.48
CA PHE A 251 22.01 -0.45 -2.53
C PHE A 251 23.50 -0.65 -2.19
N GLY A 252 24.00 -1.86 -2.31
CA GLY A 252 25.39 -2.22 -2.00
C GLY A 252 25.79 -1.87 -0.54
N LYS A 253 26.84 -1.07 -0.38
CA LYS A 253 27.34 -0.63 0.92
C LYS A 253 26.36 0.21 1.75
N TYR A 254 25.32 0.74 1.14
CA TYR A 254 24.28 1.57 1.77
C TYR A 254 23.06 0.79 2.25
N ASN A 255 23.10 -0.53 2.11
CA ASN A 255 22.05 -1.39 2.64
C ASN A 255 21.97 -1.28 4.16
N PHE A 256 20.80 -0.88 4.65
CA PHE A 256 20.48 -0.93 6.08
C PHE A 256 19.87 -2.29 6.43
N SER A 257 20.23 -2.78 7.62
CA SER A 257 19.60 -3.95 8.23
C SER A 257 19.25 -3.62 9.66
N ILE A 258 17.98 -3.79 10.01
CA ILE A 258 17.45 -3.51 11.34
C ILE A 258 17.99 -4.50 12.39
N GLU A 259 18.39 -5.70 11.97
CA GLU A 259 18.96 -6.74 12.85
C GLU A 259 20.33 -6.34 13.42
N LYS A 260 20.97 -5.30 12.84
CA LYS A 260 22.20 -4.72 13.36
C LYS A 260 21.98 -3.77 14.53
N LEU A 261 20.75 -3.36 14.79
CA LEU A 261 20.42 -2.54 15.95
C LEU A 261 20.11 -3.39 17.17
N ASP A 262 20.44 -2.86 18.34
CA ASP A 262 20.01 -3.45 19.59
C ASP A 262 18.46 -3.42 19.65
N PRO A 263 17.79 -4.57 19.76
CA PRO A 263 16.33 -4.63 19.85
C PRO A 263 15.75 -3.95 21.10
N GLU A 264 16.59 -3.67 22.10
CA GLU A 264 16.20 -3.03 23.36
C GLU A 264 16.39 -1.50 23.36
N LEU A 265 16.82 -0.88 22.23
CA LEU A 265 16.95 0.56 22.11
C LEU A 265 15.67 1.28 22.52
N SER A 266 15.83 2.31 23.34
CA SER A 266 14.76 3.24 23.69
C SER A 266 14.38 4.11 22.47
N GLN A 267 13.19 4.70 22.51
CA GLN A 267 12.72 5.63 21.46
C GLN A 267 13.67 6.84 21.28
N ASP A 268 14.28 7.33 22.37
CA ASP A 268 15.23 8.45 22.33
C ASP A 268 16.55 8.07 21.65
N GLU A 269 17.10 6.90 21.98
CA GLU A 269 18.32 6.38 21.35
C GLU A 269 18.10 6.12 19.86
N TYR A 270 16.99 5.48 19.53
CA TYR A 270 16.55 5.28 18.17
C TYR A 270 16.47 6.61 17.41
N SER A 271 15.78 7.60 17.97
CA SER A 271 15.62 8.92 17.35
C SER A 271 16.96 9.62 17.10
N LYS A 272 17.93 9.51 18.04
CA LYS A 272 19.27 10.06 17.88
C LYS A 272 20.04 9.37 16.74
N ILE A 273 19.98 8.04 16.64
CA ILE A 273 20.65 7.30 15.56
C ILE A 273 20.12 7.76 14.20
N PHE A 274 18.81 7.75 14.02
CA PHE A 274 18.18 8.04 12.73
C PHE A 274 18.17 9.54 12.37
N ALA A 275 18.29 10.44 13.35
CA ALA A 275 18.50 11.86 13.09
C ALA A 275 19.94 12.19 12.65
N GLY A 276 20.92 11.33 12.94
CA GLY A 276 22.33 11.58 12.71
C GLY A 276 22.69 11.68 11.22
N ASN A 277 23.42 12.73 10.83
CA ASN A 277 23.85 12.92 9.45
C ASN A 277 24.73 11.77 8.93
N SER A 278 25.58 11.20 9.78
CA SER A 278 26.42 10.05 9.42
C SER A 278 25.56 8.84 9.07
N PHE A 279 24.51 8.58 9.84
CA PHE A 279 23.60 7.48 9.57
C PHE A 279 22.89 7.66 8.22
N LYS A 280 22.34 8.85 7.97
CA LYS A 280 21.61 9.19 6.73
C LYS A 280 22.47 9.10 5.48
N ARG A 281 23.75 9.47 5.57
CA ARG A 281 24.69 9.38 4.44
C ARG A 281 25.08 7.96 4.08
N ASN A 282 25.01 7.04 5.04
CA ASN A 282 25.54 5.69 4.89
C ASN A 282 24.48 4.60 4.81
N ASN A 283 23.19 4.98 4.86
CA ASN A 283 22.11 3.99 4.90
C ASN A 283 20.88 4.43 4.12
N VAL A 284 20.31 3.51 3.35
CA VAL A 284 18.92 3.57 2.87
C VAL A 284 18.08 2.76 3.85
N TYR A 285 17.25 3.43 4.63
CA TYR A 285 16.51 2.80 5.73
C TYR A 285 15.00 3.10 5.72
N SER A 286 14.59 4.13 5.01
CA SER A 286 13.19 4.57 5.00
C SER A 286 12.69 4.74 3.59
N PHE A 287 11.68 3.97 3.24
CA PHE A 287 10.90 4.16 2.03
C PHE A 287 9.74 5.10 2.34
N LEU A 288 9.58 6.14 1.53
CA LEU A 288 8.55 7.18 1.71
C LEU A 288 7.27 6.85 0.97
N ALA A 289 7.42 6.26 -0.22
CA ALA A 289 6.31 5.87 -1.06
C ALA A 289 6.67 4.66 -1.91
N ASN A 290 5.69 3.82 -2.15
CA ASN A 290 5.69 2.80 -3.17
C ASN A 290 4.39 2.93 -3.96
N ALA A 291 4.49 2.80 -5.28
CA ALA A 291 3.33 2.82 -6.16
C ALA A 291 3.56 1.85 -7.32
N GLU A 292 2.51 1.25 -7.81
CA GLU A 292 2.61 0.21 -8.82
C GLU A 292 1.40 0.23 -9.77
N ASN A 293 1.68 0.03 -11.05
CA ASN A 293 0.68 -0.28 -12.07
C ASN A 293 1.14 -1.49 -12.91
N SER A 294 0.47 -1.78 -14.02
CA SER A 294 0.78 -2.95 -14.83
C SER A 294 2.21 -2.96 -15.38
N TRP A 295 2.74 -1.81 -15.76
CA TRP A 295 4.03 -1.68 -16.46
C TRP A 295 5.16 -1.17 -15.58
N SER A 296 4.88 -0.54 -14.41
CA SER A 296 5.93 0.03 -13.57
C SER A 296 5.77 -0.30 -12.08
N TYR A 297 6.90 -0.27 -11.38
CA TYR A 297 7.00 -0.21 -9.93
C TYR A 297 7.87 0.97 -9.53
N LEU A 298 7.31 1.89 -8.78
CA LEU A 298 7.95 3.11 -8.32
C LEU A 298 8.20 3.04 -6.82
N SER A 299 9.41 3.42 -6.40
CA SER A 299 9.73 3.58 -4.99
C SER A 299 10.46 4.88 -4.74
N GLN A 300 10.09 5.54 -3.65
CA GLN A 300 10.76 6.74 -3.15
C GLN A 300 11.40 6.47 -1.80
N PHE A 301 12.63 6.91 -1.62
CA PHE A 301 13.37 6.78 -0.37
C PHE A 301 14.28 7.98 -0.12
N THR A 302 14.65 8.18 1.13
CA THR A 302 15.60 9.23 1.50
C THR A 302 17.02 8.68 1.57
N PHE A 303 17.96 9.46 1.04
CA PHE A 303 19.39 9.17 1.10
C PHE A 303 20.20 10.45 1.17
N GLY A 304 21.33 10.41 1.88
CA GLY A 304 22.23 11.56 2.03
C GLY A 304 21.92 12.46 3.22
N SER A 305 22.87 13.32 3.57
CA SER A 305 22.80 14.17 4.78
C SER A 305 21.62 15.14 4.79
N GLU A 306 21.20 15.61 3.62
CA GLU A 306 20.10 16.55 3.47
C GLU A 306 18.75 15.83 3.29
N SER A 307 18.77 14.51 3.42
CA SER A 307 17.56 13.67 3.23
C SER A 307 16.87 13.94 1.89
N HIS A 308 17.65 14.02 0.82
CA HIS A 308 17.10 14.12 -0.52
C HIS A 308 16.22 12.91 -0.84
N VAL A 309 15.06 13.18 -1.44
CA VAL A 309 14.19 12.12 -1.91
C VAL A 309 14.67 11.67 -3.28
N LEU A 310 15.02 10.40 -3.38
CA LEU A 310 15.31 9.74 -4.65
C LEU A 310 14.10 8.91 -5.06
N THR A 311 13.80 8.94 -6.35
CA THR A 311 12.78 8.10 -6.96
C THR A 311 13.46 7.08 -7.86
N VAL A 312 13.12 5.82 -7.70
CA VAL A 312 13.47 4.77 -8.65
C VAL A 312 12.19 4.26 -9.29
N LEU A 313 12.15 4.34 -10.61
CA LEU A 313 11.10 3.78 -11.44
C LEU A 313 11.64 2.54 -12.14
N TYR A 314 11.11 1.38 -11.82
CA TYR A 314 11.39 0.12 -12.48
C TYR A 314 10.33 -0.14 -13.55
N ASP A 315 10.77 -0.26 -14.79
CA ASP A 315 9.95 -0.63 -15.94
C ASP A 315 9.90 -2.17 -16.03
N LYS A 316 8.73 -2.74 -15.81
CA LYS A 316 8.51 -4.19 -15.80
C LYS A 316 8.58 -4.81 -17.20
N THR A 317 8.38 -4.01 -18.25
CA THR A 317 8.40 -4.48 -19.64
C THR A 317 9.83 -4.65 -20.16
N THR A 318 10.70 -3.73 -19.78
CA THR A 318 12.11 -3.73 -20.22
C THR A 318 13.05 -4.37 -19.19
N GLY A 319 12.61 -4.54 -17.94
CA GLY A 319 13.43 -5.01 -16.83
C GLY A 319 14.49 -3.98 -16.39
N LYS A 320 14.36 -2.71 -16.80
CA LYS A 320 15.29 -1.64 -16.46
C LYS A 320 14.72 -0.71 -15.42
N TYR A 321 15.59 -0.01 -14.72
CA TYR A 321 15.18 1.09 -13.84
C TYR A 321 15.86 2.39 -14.23
N ILE A 322 15.25 3.49 -13.83
CA ILE A 322 15.82 4.83 -13.88
C ILE A 322 15.81 5.43 -12.46
N LYS A 323 16.90 6.14 -12.14
CA LYS A 323 17.09 6.83 -10.88
C LYS A 323 16.85 8.32 -11.07
N ILE A 324 15.71 8.83 -10.59
CA ILE A 324 15.23 10.16 -10.85
C ILE A 324 15.51 11.07 -9.65
N GLY A 325 16.20 12.16 -9.89
CA GLY A 325 16.26 13.32 -9.01
C GLY A 325 15.29 14.41 -9.50
N ASP A 326 15.84 15.62 -9.77
CA ASP A 326 15.09 16.65 -10.47
C ASP A 326 15.04 16.37 -11.97
N LEU A 327 13.95 16.77 -12.61
CA LEU A 327 13.76 16.63 -14.06
C LEU A 327 14.53 17.72 -14.83
N LYS A 328 14.85 17.47 -16.09
CA LYS A 328 15.59 18.40 -16.98
C LYS A 328 14.96 19.79 -17.07
N GLU A 329 13.65 19.88 -16.90
CA GLU A 329 12.90 21.14 -16.92
C GLU A 329 13.12 21.98 -15.66
N GLY A 330 13.85 21.47 -14.65
CA GLY A 330 14.12 22.15 -13.38
C GLY A 330 12.97 22.09 -12.42
N ILE A 331 12.20 21.02 -12.45
CA ILE A 331 11.15 20.69 -11.49
C ILE A 331 11.50 19.39 -10.78
N SER A 332 11.05 19.26 -9.55
CA SER A 332 11.21 18.02 -8.79
C SER A 332 10.20 16.96 -9.24
N PHE A 333 10.59 15.69 -9.20
CA PHE A 333 9.64 14.60 -9.35
C PHE A 333 8.65 14.60 -8.17
N PRO A 334 7.33 14.36 -8.41
CA PRO A 334 6.32 14.43 -7.38
C PRO A 334 6.56 13.47 -6.21
N TYR A 335 6.37 13.96 -4.98
CA TYR A 335 6.50 13.13 -3.77
C TYR A 335 5.17 12.47 -3.42
N TYR A 336 5.26 11.29 -2.78
CA TYR A 336 4.12 10.48 -2.36
C TYR A 336 3.12 10.21 -3.49
N PRO A 337 3.59 9.71 -4.64
CA PRO A 337 2.73 9.52 -5.79
C PRO A 337 1.71 8.42 -5.56
N ILE A 338 0.51 8.65 -6.09
CA ILE A 338 -0.51 7.63 -6.30
C ILE A 338 -0.51 7.34 -7.79
N VAL A 339 -0.44 6.07 -8.18
CA VAL A 339 -0.30 5.68 -9.58
C VAL A 339 -1.51 4.85 -10.01
N THR A 340 -2.05 5.19 -11.16
CA THR A 340 -3.03 4.39 -11.92
C THR A 340 -2.39 3.92 -13.22
N GLU A 341 -3.11 3.23 -14.08
CA GLU A 341 -2.58 2.80 -15.39
C GLU A 341 -2.22 3.99 -16.28
N GLU A 342 -2.98 5.09 -16.20
CA GLU A 342 -2.82 6.23 -17.10
C GLU A 342 -2.13 7.44 -16.47
N CYS A 343 -2.17 7.56 -15.14
CA CYS A 343 -1.77 8.79 -14.48
C CYS A 343 -0.99 8.54 -13.18
N LEU A 344 -0.12 9.50 -12.87
CA LEU A 344 0.45 9.70 -11.56
C LEU A 344 -0.22 10.91 -10.91
N TYR A 345 -0.61 10.78 -9.64
CA TYR A 345 -1.22 11.85 -8.86
C TYR A 345 -0.37 12.19 -7.65
N THR A 346 -0.38 13.44 -7.25
CA THR A 346 0.17 13.88 -5.97
C THR A 346 -0.68 15.00 -5.38
N VAL A 347 -0.68 15.10 -4.06
CA VAL A 347 -1.34 16.17 -3.33
C VAL A 347 -0.26 17.08 -2.74
N PRO A 348 0.04 18.23 -3.36
CA PRO A 348 0.98 19.17 -2.81
C PRO A 348 0.42 19.80 -1.53
N ARG A 349 1.29 20.00 -0.55
CA ARG A 349 0.89 20.52 0.76
C ARG A 349 0.45 22.00 0.70
N ASP A 350 1.07 22.77 -0.18
CA ASP A 350 0.89 24.20 -0.32
C ASP A 350 1.34 24.69 -1.71
N THR A 351 1.13 25.97 -2.01
CA THR A 351 1.51 26.57 -3.29
C THR A 351 3.02 26.61 -3.51
N PHE A 352 3.83 26.69 -2.46
CA PHE A 352 5.28 26.64 -2.58
C PHE A 352 5.73 25.27 -3.11
N VAL A 353 5.13 24.19 -2.62
CA VAL A 353 5.38 22.83 -3.10
C VAL A 353 4.88 22.66 -4.54
N VAL A 354 3.73 23.26 -4.90
CA VAL A 354 3.25 23.26 -6.30
C VAL A 354 4.28 23.86 -7.24
N ASN A 355 4.89 24.98 -6.89
CA ASN A 355 5.91 25.64 -7.71
C ASN A 355 7.19 24.81 -7.89
N ARG A 356 7.45 23.81 -7.04
CA ARG A 356 8.54 22.85 -7.24
C ARG A 356 8.21 21.80 -8.29
N TYR A 357 6.95 21.54 -8.54
CA TYR A 357 6.45 20.51 -9.46
C TYR A 357 6.00 21.06 -10.81
N LEU A 358 5.86 22.39 -10.93
CA LEU A 358 5.31 23.04 -12.10
C LEU A 358 6.14 24.28 -12.47
N ASN A 359 6.41 24.44 -13.77
CA ASN A 359 6.95 25.70 -14.33
C ASN A 359 6.43 25.89 -15.77
N ASP A 360 6.90 26.92 -16.46
CA ASP A 360 6.42 27.26 -17.80
C ASP A 360 7.02 26.39 -18.92
N LYS A 361 7.97 25.51 -18.59
CA LYS A 361 8.60 24.60 -19.56
C LYS A 361 7.80 23.32 -19.82
N ILE A 362 6.79 23.02 -18.97
CA ILE A 362 5.99 21.81 -19.09
C ILE A 362 4.58 22.12 -19.59
N LYS A 363 4.02 21.21 -20.37
CA LYS A 363 2.66 21.31 -20.89
C LYS A 363 1.63 21.14 -19.77
N LYS A 364 0.80 22.15 -19.59
CA LYS A 364 -0.28 22.18 -18.60
C LYS A 364 -1.61 22.09 -19.32
N GLU A 365 -2.49 21.20 -18.86
CA GLU A 365 -3.86 21.06 -19.33
C GLU A 365 -4.82 21.38 -18.19
N ASN A 366 -5.98 21.98 -18.50
CA ASN A 366 -7.00 22.34 -17.48
C ASN A 366 -6.42 23.08 -16.28
N PHE A 367 -5.46 24.00 -16.56
CA PHE A 367 -4.74 24.71 -15.53
C PHE A 367 -5.58 25.87 -14.98
N ILE A 368 -6.02 25.77 -13.73
CA ILE A 368 -6.60 26.89 -12.98
C ILE A 368 -5.42 27.75 -12.50
N SER A 369 -5.54 29.08 -12.66
CA SER A 369 -4.51 29.97 -12.16
C SER A 369 -4.28 29.76 -10.66
N LEU A 370 -3.03 29.55 -10.24
CA LEU A 370 -2.67 29.44 -8.81
C LEU A 370 -3.09 30.67 -8.00
N LYS A 371 -3.38 31.81 -8.66
CA LYS A 371 -3.95 33.01 -8.01
C LYS A 371 -5.37 32.82 -7.51
N GLN A 372 -6.06 31.78 -7.96
CA GLN A 372 -7.42 31.41 -7.53
C GLN A 372 -7.42 30.34 -6.44
N TYR A 373 -6.24 29.87 -6.04
CA TYR A 373 -6.12 28.93 -4.94
C TYR A 373 -6.37 29.65 -3.61
N GLU A 374 -7.39 29.18 -2.90
CA GLU A 374 -7.72 29.63 -1.55
C GLU A 374 -6.83 28.87 -0.57
N GLU A 375 -5.93 29.53 0.17
CA GLU A 375 -5.04 28.88 1.14
C GLU A 375 -5.81 28.13 2.24
N ASP A 376 -7.02 28.59 2.59
CA ASP A 376 -7.91 27.95 3.56
C ASP A 376 -8.92 26.98 2.91
N GLY A 377 -8.80 26.72 1.61
CA GLY A 377 -9.69 25.84 0.86
C GLY A 377 -9.27 24.39 0.88
N ASN A 378 -10.05 23.56 0.19
CA ASN A 378 -9.69 22.17 -0.05
C ASN A 378 -8.42 22.07 -0.90
N PRO A 379 -7.58 21.05 -0.65
CA PRO A 379 -6.34 20.87 -1.40
C PRO A 379 -6.59 20.62 -2.88
N MET A 380 -5.58 20.94 -3.70
CA MET A 380 -5.55 20.54 -5.10
C MET A 380 -4.85 19.20 -5.28
N ILE A 381 -5.15 18.52 -6.36
CA ILE A 381 -4.48 17.32 -6.80
C ILE A 381 -3.80 17.62 -8.13
N LEU A 382 -2.50 17.32 -8.23
CA LEU A 382 -1.79 17.35 -9.51
C LEU A 382 -1.92 15.98 -10.18
N GLN A 383 -2.33 15.97 -11.43
CA GLN A 383 -2.49 14.79 -12.25
C GLN A 383 -1.51 14.86 -13.42
N TYR A 384 -0.55 13.95 -13.45
CA TYR A 384 0.42 13.77 -14.53
C TYR A 384 -0.03 12.62 -15.41
N ARG A 385 -0.32 12.87 -16.67
CA ARG A 385 -0.69 11.84 -17.64
C ARG A 385 0.57 11.19 -18.18
N PHE A 386 0.70 9.87 -18.03
CA PHE A 386 1.81 9.12 -18.60
C PHE A 386 1.79 9.18 -20.14
N ASN A 387 2.98 9.13 -20.72
CA ASN A 387 3.11 8.84 -22.14
C ASN A 387 2.47 7.50 -22.46
N LYS A 388 1.81 7.39 -23.61
CA LYS A 388 1.28 6.10 -24.07
C LYS A 388 2.44 5.14 -24.24
N HIS A 389 2.49 4.10 -23.44
CA HIS A 389 3.33 2.96 -23.73
C HIS A 389 2.72 2.27 -24.96
N THR A 390 3.41 2.37 -26.10
CA THR A 390 3.10 1.52 -27.27
C THR A 390 3.46 0.09 -26.86
N GLU A 391 2.46 -0.77 -26.78
CA GLU A 391 2.59 -2.22 -26.60
C GLU A 391 3.49 -2.84 -27.68
#